data_b8fabb4241b1106a27d4889368279cf2
#
_entry.id   b8fabb4241b1106a27d4889368279cf2
#
_cell.length_a   1.000
_cell.length_b   1.000
_cell.length_c   1.000
_cell.angle_alpha   90.00
_cell.angle_beta   90.00
_cell.angle_gamma   90.00
#
_symmetry.space_group_name_H-M   'P 1'
#
loop_
_entity.id
_entity.type
_entity.pdbx_description
1 polymer ?
#
loop_
_entity_poly.entity_id
_entity_poly.type
_entity_poly.pdbx_seq_one_letter_code
_entity_poly.pdbx_strand_id
1 'polypeptide(L)'
;MDTDLRLYRARKKCRDGDRERAKDRKRSLYKQSEELFRGVISSSPRNGRAYVGLAKVLERQHKIELAKKVCEDACAATKGENAHVWQVWGSLEARHAGGDRQRARQLFDAAIAADKTLISAYHSWAMLEQRDGNAAKARQLLVKALATAEHEARPASHVYVALARLAEGEGDVSAARQWYKLGVASGNFRDCGPALTAWAILEAKQGNEGVSRDLFQKSLKGAKSRFAWLSLGTWELRWGNVDQGREVLREACELFPADAAIAQGYANAFTKSSESCEADMDHARDLFERAVEVDDKHQHAYHNWAMGEWLLAKDVDRARELFQQGIWSGPTSAQAAKSFSSWAHMEAVEDRNIELSRSLYSCAARLKPRSTKLILNWAKDERAYGDSVRANELERLAGAILAEPRQGVSKLSPSEVAAEIDSLSIETALAEGVEEFIEFIEKWNKYYKQRRRTAAANTL
;
A
#
# COMPACT_ATOMS: atom_id res chain seq x y z
N MET A 1 17.92 -6.91 36.02
CA MET A 1 16.97 -7.53 35.08
C MET A 1 17.64 -7.49 33.70
N ASP A 2 17.76 -8.66 33.10
CA ASP A 2 18.52 -8.86 31.86
C ASP A 2 18.00 -8.00 30.72
N THR A 3 18.89 -7.28 30.03
CA THR A 3 18.58 -6.40 28.89
C THR A 3 17.88 -7.19 27.77
N ASP A 4 18.31 -8.42 27.52
CA ASP A 4 17.69 -9.28 26.50
C ASP A 4 16.27 -9.68 26.86
N LEU A 5 15.96 -9.90 28.13
CA LEU A 5 14.59 -10.19 28.60
C LEU A 5 13.67 -8.97 28.42
N ARG A 6 14.17 -7.75 28.67
CA ARG A 6 13.40 -6.51 28.40
C ARG A 6 13.14 -6.33 26.91
N LEU A 7 14.14 -6.55 26.06
CA LEU A 7 13.99 -6.51 24.61
C LEU A 7 13.00 -7.57 24.11
N TYR A 8 13.06 -8.77 24.66
CA TYR A 8 12.08 -9.82 24.32
C TYR A 8 10.65 -9.40 24.71
N ARG A 9 10.45 -8.89 25.93
CA ARG A 9 9.14 -8.43 26.41
C ARG A 9 8.61 -7.27 25.54
N ALA A 10 9.46 -6.31 25.20
CA ALA A 10 9.10 -5.20 24.32
C ALA A 10 8.63 -5.69 22.94
N ARG A 11 9.38 -6.61 22.32
CA ARG A 11 9.02 -7.24 21.05
C ARG A 11 7.73 -8.06 21.13
N LYS A 12 7.52 -8.76 22.25
CA LYS A 12 6.29 -9.53 22.51
C LYS A 12 5.10 -8.59 22.57
N LYS A 13 5.17 -7.50 23.37
CA LYS A 13 4.10 -6.49 23.45
C LYS A 13 3.77 -5.85 22.11
N CYS A 14 4.79 -5.57 21.28
CA CYS A 14 4.58 -5.06 19.92
C CYS A 14 3.82 -6.07 19.06
N ARG A 15 4.20 -7.35 19.07
CA ARG A 15 3.49 -8.41 18.32
C ARG A 15 2.08 -8.67 18.85
N ASP A 16 1.88 -8.57 20.16
CA ASP A 16 0.55 -8.69 20.75
C ASP A 16 -0.34 -7.51 20.31
N GLY A 17 0.23 -6.29 20.21
CA GLY A 17 -0.45 -5.13 19.64
C GLY A 17 -0.80 -5.29 18.16
N ASP A 18 0.06 -5.96 17.37
CA ASP A 18 -0.24 -6.28 15.97
C ASP A 18 -1.44 -7.24 15.81
N ARG A 19 -1.73 -8.06 16.83
CA ARG A 19 -2.82 -9.06 16.86
C ARG A 19 -4.09 -8.58 17.56
N GLU A 20 -4.02 -7.44 18.25
CA GLU A 20 -5.12 -6.91 19.06
C GLU A 20 -6.12 -6.18 18.17
N ARG A 21 -7.42 -6.45 18.36
CA ARG A 21 -8.52 -5.80 17.65
C ARG A 21 -8.92 -4.48 18.29
N ALA A 22 -9.05 -4.48 19.62
CA ALA A 22 -9.51 -3.32 20.34
C ALA A 22 -8.48 -2.18 20.25
N LYS A 23 -8.87 -1.08 19.63
CA LYS A 23 -8.03 0.08 19.31
C LYS A 23 -7.30 0.64 20.53
N ASP A 24 -7.98 0.76 21.66
CA ASP A 24 -7.39 1.28 22.89
C ASP A 24 -6.38 0.30 23.50
N ARG A 25 -6.70 -1.01 23.48
CA ARG A 25 -5.79 -2.05 23.94
C ARG A 25 -4.56 -2.18 23.03
N LYS A 26 -4.74 -2.08 21.71
CA LYS A 26 -3.66 -2.01 20.72
C LYS A 26 -2.73 -0.83 20.99
N ARG A 27 -3.30 0.38 21.23
CA ARG A 27 -2.54 1.58 21.60
C ARG A 27 -1.78 1.39 22.92
N SER A 28 -2.43 0.81 23.92
CA SER A 28 -1.80 0.50 25.22
C SER A 28 -0.62 -0.44 25.08
N LEU A 29 -0.76 -1.51 24.28
CA LEU A 29 0.31 -2.48 24.03
C LEU A 29 1.51 -1.84 23.31
N TYR A 30 1.26 -1.00 22.32
CA TYR A 30 2.34 -0.26 21.66
C TYR A 30 3.02 0.74 22.61
N LYS A 31 2.26 1.43 23.48
CA LYS A 31 2.82 2.33 24.49
C LYS A 31 3.70 1.58 25.50
N GLN A 32 3.24 0.43 26.00
CA GLN A 32 4.04 -0.43 26.87
C GLN A 32 5.32 -0.92 26.18
N SER A 33 5.23 -1.28 24.89
CA SER A 33 6.41 -1.67 24.10
C SER A 33 7.39 -0.50 23.95
N GLU A 34 6.90 0.70 23.68
CA GLU A 34 7.69 1.93 23.58
C GLU A 34 8.42 2.22 24.89
N GLU A 35 7.73 2.17 26.03
CA GLU A 35 8.29 2.40 27.37
C GLU A 35 9.42 1.38 27.68
N LEU A 36 9.22 0.12 27.36
CA LEU A 36 10.23 -0.93 27.55
C LEU A 36 11.48 -0.67 26.69
N PHE A 37 11.32 -0.28 25.40
CA PHE A 37 12.47 0.05 24.55
C PHE A 37 13.20 1.29 25.07
N ARG A 38 12.49 2.35 25.48
CA ARG A 38 13.08 3.57 26.07
C ARG A 38 13.84 3.23 27.36
N GLY A 39 13.29 2.36 28.21
CA GLY A 39 13.98 1.89 29.41
C GLY A 39 15.25 1.12 29.12
N VAL A 40 15.31 0.35 28.02
CA VAL A 40 16.57 -0.30 27.58
C VAL A 40 17.57 0.73 27.06
N ILE A 41 17.13 1.72 26.29
CA ILE A 41 17.98 2.79 25.77
C ILE A 41 18.61 3.58 26.92
N SER A 42 17.82 3.93 27.93
CA SER A 42 18.31 4.66 29.13
C SER A 42 19.37 3.88 29.90
N SER A 43 19.21 2.54 30.02
CA SER A 43 20.17 1.68 30.72
C SER A 43 21.37 1.28 29.86
N SER A 44 21.21 1.29 28.54
CA SER A 44 22.24 0.85 27.58
C SER A 44 22.17 1.70 26.31
N PRO A 45 22.70 2.93 26.32
CA PRO A 45 22.56 3.89 25.20
C PRO A 45 23.17 3.43 23.87
N ARG A 46 24.10 2.50 23.87
CA ARG A 46 24.72 1.95 22.64
C ARG A 46 23.96 0.73 22.08
N ASN A 47 22.82 0.35 22.66
CA ASN A 47 22.08 -0.82 22.21
C ASN A 47 21.26 -0.52 20.96
N GLY A 48 21.83 -0.64 19.76
CA GLY A 48 21.15 -0.41 18.47
C GLY A 48 19.89 -1.25 18.26
N ARG A 49 19.80 -2.47 18.88
CA ARG A 49 18.59 -3.30 18.78
C ARG A 49 17.38 -2.67 19.45
N ALA A 50 17.58 -1.88 20.52
CA ALA A 50 16.52 -1.16 21.21
C ALA A 50 15.99 0.00 20.37
N TYR A 51 16.88 0.77 19.75
CA TYR A 51 16.50 1.87 18.84
C TYR A 51 15.74 1.34 17.61
N VAL A 52 16.24 0.29 16.96
CA VAL A 52 15.55 -0.36 15.84
C VAL A 52 14.15 -0.83 16.24
N GLY A 53 14.01 -1.41 17.44
CA GLY A 53 12.73 -1.83 17.98
C GLY A 53 11.78 -0.66 18.22
N LEU A 54 12.29 0.42 18.84
CA LEU A 54 11.54 1.65 19.10
C LEU A 54 11.07 2.32 17.80
N ALA A 55 11.96 2.47 16.82
CA ALA A 55 11.62 3.05 15.52
C ALA A 55 10.50 2.28 14.82
N LYS A 56 10.54 0.93 14.84
CA LYS A 56 9.47 0.08 14.30
C LYS A 56 8.14 0.22 15.06
N VAL A 57 8.15 0.38 16.37
CA VAL A 57 6.93 0.63 17.15
C VAL A 57 6.33 1.99 16.83
N LEU A 58 7.16 3.03 16.72
CA LEU A 58 6.72 4.38 16.34
C LEU A 58 6.15 4.42 14.91
N GLU A 59 6.76 3.67 13.97
CA GLU A 59 6.23 3.51 12.60
C GLU A 59 4.81 2.91 12.63
N ARG A 60 4.57 1.87 13.44
CA ARG A 60 3.23 1.27 13.63
C ARG A 60 2.22 2.20 14.29
N GLN A 61 2.71 3.15 15.10
CA GLN A 61 1.88 4.22 15.66
C GLN A 61 1.69 5.40 14.70
N HIS A 62 2.18 5.31 13.44
CA HIS A 62 2.19 6.38 12.44
C HIS A 62 2.95 7.65 12.88
N LYS A 63 3.87 7.55 13.82
CA LYS A 63 4.73 8.64 14.31
C LYS A 63 6.07 8.65 13.54
N ILE A 64 6.01 8.88 12.22
CA ILE A 64 7.14 8.67 11.31
C ILE A 64 8.32 9.59 11.63
N GLU A 65 8.07 10.88 11.85
CA GLU A 65 9.14 11.84 12.16
C GLU A 65 9.86 11.52 13.49
N LEU A 66 9.11 11.06 14.49
CA LEU A 66 9.72 10.57 15.73
C LEU A 66 10.54 9.30 15.51
N ALA A 67 10.10 8.41 14.61
CA ALA A 67 10.87 7.20 14.26
C ALA A 67 12.18 7.57 13.57
N LYS A 68 12.18 8.55 12.66
CA LYS A 68 13.38 9.08 12.00
C LYS A 68 14.35 9.70 13.02
N LYS A 69 13.86 10.55 13.92
CA LYS A 69 14.65 11.16 14.98
C LYS A 69 15.30 10.10 15.90
N VAL A 70 14.56 9.05 16.25
CA VAL A 70 15.10 7.93 17.02
C VAL A 70 16.24 7.21 16.27
N CYS A 71 16.17 7.09 14.94
CA CYS A 71 17.26 6.53 14.15
C CYS A 71 18.48 7.47 14.11
N GLU A 72 18.27 8.78 14.03
CA GLU A 72 19.32 9.78 14.11
C GLU A 72 20.06 9.74 15.46
N ASP A 73 19.31 9.75 16.56
CA ASP A 73 19.85 9.58 17.93
C ASP A 73 20.62 8.27 18.07
N ALA A 74 20.12 7.19 17.44
CA ALA A 74 20.78 5.89 17.44
C ALA A 74 22.11 5.92 16.70
N CYS A 75 22.19 6.61 15.54
CA CYS A 75 23.46 6.77 14.80
C CYS A 75 24.48 7.53 15.64
N ALA A 76 24.08 8.62 16.32
CA ALA A 76 24.93 9.35 17.23
C ALA A 76 25.43 8.49 18.40
N ALA A 77 24.52 7.75 19.06
CA ALA A 77 24.83 6.92 20.22
C ALA A 77 25.71 5.71 19.86
N THR A 78 25.55 5.12 18.68
CA THR A 78 26.33 3.97 18.19
C THR A 78 27.53 4.38 17.34
N LYS A 79 27.81 5.68 17.20
CA LYS A 79 28.89 6.24 16.35
C LYS A 79 28.81 5.76 14.88
N GLY A 80 27.58 5.49 14.40
CA GLY A 80 27.35 5.01 13.03
C GLY A 80 27.71 3.54 12.76
N GLU A 81 28.19 2.79 13.75
CA GLU A 81 28.64 1.41 13.57
C GLU A 81 27.50 0.40 13.37
N ASN A 82 26.24 0.78 13.66
CA ASN A 82 25.12 -0.14 13.59
C ASN A 82 24.40 -0.11 12.23
N ALA A 83 24.76 -1.02 11.35
CA ALA A 83 24.18 -1.14 10.00
C ALA A 83 22.65 -1.29 9.98
N HIS A 84 22.05 -1.97 10.98
CA HIS A 84 20.59 -2.12 11.05
C HIS A 84 19.87 -0.80 11.31
N VAL A 85 20.46 0.14 12.04
CA VAL A 85 19.88 1.47 12.27
C VAL A 85 19.82 2.24 10.96
N TRP A 86 20.92 2.28 10.19
CA TRP A 86 20.97 2.89 8.88
C TRP A 86 19.94 2.29 7.92
N GLN A 87 19.84 0.96 7.89
CA GLN A 87 18.88 0.25 7.03
C GLN A 87 17.42 0.58 7.40
N VAL A 88 17.07 0.64 8.70
CA VAL A 88 15.71 0.99 9.13
C VAL A 88 15.41 2.45 8.79
N TRP A 89 16.34 3.38 9.01
CA TRP A 89 16.16 4.78 8.64
C TRP A 89 15.97 4.94 7.14
N GLY A 90 16.84 4.35 6.31
CA GLY A 90 16.69 4.33 4.86
C GLY A 90 15.33 3.76 4.41
N SER A 91 14.83 2.73 5.10
CA SER A 91 13.50 2.15 4.81
C SER A 91 12.36 3.08 5.19
N LEU A 92 12.46 3.88 6.25
CA LEU A 92 11.47 4.89 6.62
C LEU A 92 11.43 6.01 5.57
N GLU A 93 12.60 6.54 5.13
CA GLU A 93 12.68 7.53 4.06
C GLU A 93 12.14 6.99 2.73
N ALA A 94 12.42 5.72 2.41
CA ALA A 94 11.99 5.13 1.16
C ALA A 94 10.48 4.84 1.06
N ARG A 95 9.81 4.56 2.19
CA ARG A 95 8.42 4.06 2.20
C ARG A 95 7.34 5.12 2.41
N HIS A 96 7.65 6.17 3.15
CA HIS A 96 6.65 7.14 3.58
C HIS A 96 6.56 8.35 2.66
N ALA A 97 5.34 8.87 2.48
CA ALA A 97 5.09 10.09 1.72
C ALA A 97 5.84 11.27 2.35
N GLY A 98 6.58 12.02 1.53
CA GLY A 98 7.49 13.08 2.00
C GLY A 98 8.88 12.60 2.40
N GLY A 99 9.20 11.31 2.24
CA GLY A 99 10.56 10.81 2.42
C GLY A 99 11.47 11.17 1.25
N ASP A 100 12.73 11.46 1.58
CA ASP A 100 13.76 11.77 0.59
C ASP A 100 14.39 10.48 0.05
N ARG A 101 14.13 10.18 -1.22
CA ARG A 101 14.67 8.99 -1.90
C ARG A 101 16.17 9.03 -2.08
N GLN A 102 16.76 10.23 -2.28
CA GLN A 102 18.21 10.37 -2.40
C GLN A 102 18.88 10.13 -1.05
N ARG A 103 18.30 10.68 0.02
CA ARG A 103 18.75 10.40 1.39
C ARG A 103 18.61 8.92 1.73
N ALA A 104 17.52 8.26 1.32
CA ALA A 104 17.35 6.82 1.51
C ALA A 104 18.50 6.01 0.87
N ARG A 105 18.93 6.37 -0.36
CA ARG A 105 20.09 5.74 -1.03
C ARG A 105 21.39 5.91 -0.22
N GLN A 106 21.65 7.12 0.28
CA GLN A 106 22.83 7.39 1.11
C GLN A 106 22.81 6.58 2.41
N LEU A 107 21.65 6.45 3.04
CA LEU A 107 21.47 5.66 4.26
C LEU A 107 21.65 4.15 4.03
N PHE A 108 21.21 3.62 2.88
CA PHE A 108 21.47 2.23 2.51
C PHE A 108 22.95 1.99 2.18
N ASP A 109 23.60 2.95 1.53
CA ASP A 109 25.05 2.87 1.29
C ASP A 109 25.84 2.88 2.60
N ALA A 110 25.50 3.75 3.54
CA ALA A 110 26.06 3.76 4.88
C ALA A 110 25.81 2.43 5.64
N ALA A 111 24.61 1.83 5.49
CA ALA A 111 24.32 0.52 6.09
C ALA A 111 25.25 -0.57 5.53
N ILE A 112 25.50 -0.59 4.22
CA ILE A 112 26.38 -1.55 3.55
C ILE A 112 27.84 -1.28 3.91
N ALA A 113 28.23 -0.02 4.04
CA ALA A 113 29.58 0.35 4.48
C ALA A 113 29.86 -0.11 5.92
N ALA A 114 28.88 -0.01 6.81
CA ALA A 114 28.98 -0.49 8.20
C ALA A 114 28.96 -2.02 8.32
N ASP A 115 28.19 -2.71 7.47
CA ASP A 115 28.14 -4.17 7.44
C ASP A 115 27.85 -4.66 6.01
N LYS A 116 28.88 -5.12 5.32
CA LYS A 116 28.79 -5.68 3.96
C LYS A 116 28.00 -7.00 3.89
N THR A 117 27.79 -7.67 5.01
CA THR A 117 27.06 -8.94 5.09
C THR A 117 25.56 -8.74 5.39
N LEU A 118 25.09 -7.50 5.52
CA LEU A 118 23.70 -7.19 5.82
C LEU A 118 22.79 -7.32 4.57
N ILE A 119 22.33 -8.54 4.28
CA ILE A 119 21.45 -8.87 3.14
C ILE A 119 20.23 -7.95 3.08
N SER A 120 19.63 -7.60 4.23
CA SER A 120 18.43 -6.76 4.30
C SER A 120 18.66 -5.33 3.81
N ALA A 121 19.87 -4.80 3.87
CA ALA A 121 20.20 -3.47 3.33
C ALA A 121 20.20 -3.49 1.80
N TYR A 122 20.86 -4.46 1.19
CA TYR A 122 20.84 -4.67 -0.27
C TYR A 122 19.41 -4.87 -0.78
N HIS A 123 18.63 -5.72 -0.12
CA HIS A 123 17.23 -5.98 -0.50
C HIS A 123 16.38 -4.71 -0.39
N SER A 124 16.47 -3.95 0.71
CA SER A 124 15.68 -2.72 0.88
C SER A 124 16.05 -1.66 -0.14
N TRP A 125 17.33 -1.51 -0.48
CA TRP A 125 17.79 -0.62 -1.54
C TRP A 125 17.28 -1.07 -2.91
N ALA A 126 17.38 -2.35 -3.23
CA ALA A 126 16.87 -2.91 -4.48
C ALA A 126 15.37 -2.64 -4.65
N MET A 127 14.57 -2.75 -3.57
CA MET A 127 13.14 -2.42 -3.59
C MET A 127 12.87 -0.93 -3.84
N LEU A 128 13.74 -0.03 -3.38
CA LEU A 128 13.68 1.38 -3.71
C LEU A 128 13.95 1.61 -5.20
N GLU A 129 15.08 1.06 -5.72
CA GLU A 129 15.46 1.22 -7.11
C GLU A 129 14.42 0.62 -8.08
N GLN A 130 13.82 -0.51 -7.72
CA GLN A 130 12.72 -1.12 -8.49
C GLN A 130 11.50 -0.18 -8.58
N ARG A 131 11.13 0.47 -7.48
CA ARG A 131 10.01 1.45 -7.48
C ARG A 131 10.33 2.71 -8.28
N ASP A 132 11.61 3.08 -8.34
CA ASP A 132 12.08 4.22 -9.14
C ASP A 132 12.30 3.86 -10.63
N GLY A 133 12.06 2.61 -11.02
CA GLY A 133 12.22 2.14 -12.40
C GLY A 133 13.65 1.71 -12.77
N ASN A 134 14.60 1.73 -11.83
CA ASN A 134 16.00 1.36 -12.05
C ASN A 134 16.21 -0.16 -11.93
N ALA A 135 15.56 -0.94 -12.79
CA ALA A 135 15.58 -2.42 -12.75
C ALA A 135 17.00 -3.01 -12.78
N ALA A 136 17.89 -2.45 -13.60
CA ALA A 136 19.29 -2.91 -13.71
C ALA A 136 20.04 -2.78 -12.38
N LYS A 137 19.93 -1.64 -11.69
CA LYS A 137 20.55 -1.42 -10.39
C LYS A 137 19.94 -2.28 -9.30
N ALA A 138 18.61 -2.43 -9.31
CA ALA A 138 17.91 -3.33 -8.39
C ALA A 138 18.42 -4.77 -8.54
N ARG A 139 18.57 -5.28 -9.78
CA ARG A 139 19.13 -6.59 -10.06
C ARG A 139 20.55 -6.75 -9.53
N GLN A 140 21.45 -5.77 -9.79
CA GLN A 140 22.82 -5.78 -9.28
C GLN A 140 22.87 -5.91 -7.76
N LEU A 141 22.03 -5.15 -7.04
CA LEU A 141 21.95 -5.18 -5.59
C LEU A 141 21.44 -6.54 -5.08
N LEU A 142 20.43 -7.12 -5.74
CA LEU A 142 19.89 -8.44 -5.36
C LEU A 142 20.89 -9.57 -5.63
N VAL A 143 21.65 -9.51 -6.73
CA VAL A 143 22.72 -10.48 -7.01
C VAL A 143 23.83 -10.38 -5.94
N LYS A 144 24.23 -9.18 -5.53
CA LYS A 144 25.17 -8.99 -4.41
C LYS A 144 24.60 -9.58 -3.11
N ALA A 145 23.30 -9.37 -2.84
CA ALA A 145 22.63 -9.94 -1.67
C ALA A 145 22.66 -11.47 -1.68
N LEU A 146 22.47 -12.11 -2.85
CA LEU A 146 22.57 -13.59 -2.99
C LEU A 146 23.98 -14.08 -2.74
N ALA A 147 24.98 -13.50 -3.39
CA ALA A 147 26.39 -13.88 -3.20
C ALA A 147 26.78 -13.78 -1.71
N THR A 148 26.31 -12.74 -1.02
CA THR A 148 26.52 -12.58 0.43
C THR A 148 25.80 -13.67 1.22
N ALA A 149 24.55 -14.00 0.84
CA ALA A 149 23.77 -15.03 1.51
C ALA A 149 24.38 -16.42 1.37
N GLU A 150 24.88 -16.76 0.19
CA GLU A 150 25.58 -18.03 -0.11
C GLU A 150 26.87 -18.14 0.69
N HIS A 151 27.69 -17.06 0.72
CA HIS A 151 28.92 -17.03 1.49
C HIS A 151 28.67 -17.23 3.00
N GLU A 152 27.59 -16.63 3.53
CA GLU A 152 27.23 -16.70 4.94
C GLU A 152 26.33 -17.92 5.29
N ALA A 153 26.02 -18.78 4.31
CA ALA A 153 25.07 -19.90 4.42
C ALA A 153 23.72 -19.50 5.05
N ARG A 154 23.20 -18.32 4.67
CA ARG A 154 21.93 -17.78 5.18
C ARG A 154 20.79 -17.99 4.21
N PRO A 155 19.57 -18.30 4.69
CA PRO A 155 18.41 -18.42 3.82
C PRO A 155 18.09 -17.06 3.17
N ALA A 156 17.90 -17.07 1.83
CA ALA A 156 17.69 -15.87 1.02
C ALA A 156 16.40 -15.92 0.19
N SER A 157 15.40 -16.70 0.62
CA SER A 157 14.13 -16.89 -0.12
C SER A 157 13.50 -15.56 -0.56
N HIS A 158 13.52 -14.54 0.30
CA HIS A 158 12.98 -13.21 -0.02
C HIS A 158 13.75 -12.48 -1.13
N VAL A 159 15.05 -12.73 -1.29
CA VAL A 159 15.87 -12.14 -2.37
C VAL A 159 15.53 -12.80 -3.70
N TYR A 160 15.37 -14.14 -3.73
CA TYR A 160 14.90 -14.86 -4.91
C TYR A 160 13.51 -14.39 -5.35
N VAL A 161 12.58 -14.16 -4.40
CA VAL A 161 11.25 -13.60 -4.70
C VAL A 161 11.36 -12.20 -5.32
N ALA A 162 12.29 -11.38 -4.87
CA ALA A 162 12.51 -10.05 -5.44
C ALA A 162 13.06 -10.14 -6.88
N LEU A 163 14.00 -11.04 -7.15
CA LEU A 163 14.51 -11.28 -8.51
C LEU A 163 13.43 -11.84 -9.46
N ALA A 164 12.60 -12.75 -8.94
CA ALA A 164 11.47 -13.28 -9.72
C ALA A 164 10.48 -12.15 -10.11
N ARG A 165 10.15 -11.25 -9.18
CA ARG A 165 9.28 -10.10 -9.47
C ARG A 165 9.89 -9.09 -10.44
N LEU A 166 11.22 -8.93 -10.45
CA LEU A 166 11.90 -8.15 -11.48
C LEU A 166 11.74 -8.78 -12.85
N ALA A 167 11.97 -10.11 -12.97
CA ALA A 167 11.78 -10.86 -14.21
C ALA A 167 10.31 -10.81 -14.69
N GLU A 168 9.32 -10.89 -13.77
CA GLU A 168 7.91 -10.67 -14.12
C GLU A 168 7.66 -9.27 -14.71
N GLY A 169 8.27 -8.23 -14.13
CA GLY A 169 8.15 -6.84 -14.61
C GLY A 169 8.76 -6.65 -16.00
N GLU A 170 9.75 -7.46 -16.37
CA GLU A 170 10.39 -7.47 -17.69
C GLU A 170 9.67 -8.41 -18.70
N GLY A 171 8.67 -9.17 -18.23
CA GLY A 171 7.92 -10.11 -19.05
C GLY A 171 8.59 -11.50 -19.20
N ASP A 172 9.73 -11.73 -18.55
CA ASP A 172 10.41 -13.02 -18.60
C ASP A 172 9.84 -14.00 -17.56
N VAL A 173 8.73 -14.64 -17.94
CA VAL A 173 8.03 -15.64 -17.11
C VAL A 173 8.91 -16.86 -16.84
N SER A 174 9.79 -17.23 -17.78
CA SER A 174 10.67 -18.40 -17.62
C SER A 174 11.69 -18.17 -16.52
N ALA A 175 12.39 -17.03 -16.55
CA ALA A 175 13.32 -16.64 -15.50
C ALA A 175 12.61 -16.46 -14.15
N ALA A 176 11.41 -15.85 -14.13
CA ALA A 176 10.63 -15.70 -12.91
C ALA A 176 10.32 -17.06 -12.24
N ARG A 177 9.91 -18.07 -13.02
CA ARG A 177 9.68 -19.44 -12.53
C ARG A 177 10.93 -20.07 -11.92
N GLN A 178 12.07 -19.88 -12.58
CA GLN A 178 13.35 -20.41 -12.09
C GLN A 178 13.73 -19.78 -10.75
N TRP A 179 13.62 -18.45 -10.63
CA TRP A 179 13.89 -17.73 -9.39
C TRP A 179 12.95 -18.16 -8.25
N TYR A 180 11.66 -18.35 -8.53
CA TYR A 180 10.72 -18.87 -7.52
C TYR A 180 11.07 -20.27 -7.07
N LYS A 181 11.44 -21.18 -7.99
CA LYS A 181 11.90 -22.55 -7.63
C LYS A 181 13.10 -22.51 -6.70
N LEU A 182 14.09 -21.68 -7.01
CA LEU A 182 15.27 -21.48 -6.16
C LEU A 182 14.88 -20.87 -4.80
N GLY A 183 13.97 -19.93 -4.78
CA GLY A 183 13.47 -19.31 -3.55
C GLY A 183 12.74 -20.31 -2.63
N VAL A 184 12.01 -21.25 -3.20
CA VAL A 184 11.38 -22.35 -2.45
C VAL A 184 12.42 -23.34 -1.95
N ALA A 185 13.43 -23.68 -2.76
CA ALA A 185 14.49 -24.62 -2.40
C ALA A 185 15.46 -24.06 -1.33
N SER A 186 15.70 -22.75 -1.34
CA SER A 186 16.63 -22.08 -0.40
C SER A 186 16.05 -21.83 0.99
N GLY A 187 14.74 -21.94 1.17
CA GLY A 187 14.05 -21.67 2.42
C GLY A 187 13.70 -22.92 3.20
N ASN A 188 13.63 -22.80 4.52
CA ASN A 188 12.94 -23.80 5.34
C ASN A 188 11.46 -23.84 4.98
N PHE A 189 10.78 -24.93 5.26
CA PHE A 189 9.33 -25.09 4.98
C PHE A 189 8.45 -23.93 5.47
N ARG A 190 8.85 -23.25 6.56
CA ARG A 190 8.17 -22.04 7.07
C ARG A 190 8.51 -20.76 6.31
N ASP A 191 9.69 -20.69 5.70
CA ASP A 191 10.19 -19.48 5.05
C ASP A 191 9.89 -19.45 3.55
N CYS A 192 9.56 -20.59 2.94
CA CYS A 192 9.22 -20.70 1.52
C CYS A 192 7.76 -20.25 1.20
N GLY A 193 6.90 -20.08 2.20
CA GLY A 193 5.50 -19.69 2.02
C GLY A 193 5.31 -18.44 1.13
N PRO A 194 6.01 -17.33 1.38
CA PRO A 194 5.92 -16.14 0.51
C PRO A 194 6.35 -16.40 -0.94
N ALA A 195 7.36 -17.25 -1.17
CA ALA A 195 7.81 -17.62 -2.51
C ALA A 195 6.77 -18.47 -3.22
N LEU A 196 6.20 -19.47 -2.54
CA LEU A 196 5.10 -20.29 -3.07
C LEU A 196 3.87 -19.44 -3.41
N THR A 197 3.48 -18.52 -2.55
CA THR A 197 2.34 -17.62 -2.80
C THR A 197 2.59 -16.72 -4.02
N ALA A 198 3.79 -16.13 -4.12
CA ALA A 198 4.12 -15.26 -5.25
C ALA A 198 4.18 -16.06 -6.57
N TRP A 199 4.72 -17.28 -6.54
CA TRP A 199 4.71 -18.18 -7.69
C TRP A 199 3.28 -18.60 -8.08
N ALA A 200 2.43 -18.93 -7.11
CA ALA A 200 1.02 -19.23 -7.36
C ALA A 200 0.31 -18.08 -8.08
N ILE A 201 0.56 -16.83 -7.66
CA ILE A 201 0.01 -15.64 -8.31
C ILE A 201 0.53 -15.49 -9.76
N LEU A 202 1.79 -15.79 -10.01
CA LEU A 202 2.34 -15.78 -11.37
C LEU A 202 1.62 -16.82 -12.25
N GLU A 203 1.50 -18.07 -11.79
CA GLU A 203 0.82 -19.14 -12.55
C GLU A 203 -0.66 -18.81 -12.78
N ALA A 204 -1.33 -18.19 -11.80
CA ALA A 204 -2.69 -17.69 -11.96
C ALA A 204 -2.83 -16.67 -13.10
N LYS A 205 -1.88 -15.73 -13.20
CA LYS A 205 -1.83 -14.74 -14.30
C LYS A 205 -1.56 -15.39 -15.66
N GLN A 206 -0.90 -16.54 -15.68
CA GLN A 206 -0.61 -17.31 -16.91
C GLN A 206 -1.75 -18.28 -17.28
N GLY A 207 -2.83 -18.35 -16.51
CA GLY A 207 -3.94 -19.27 -16.73
C GLY A 207 -3.69 -20.71 -16.28
N ASN A 208 -2.62 -20.98 -15.56
CA ASN A 208 -2.26 -22.31 -15.05
C ASN A 208 -2.96 -22.59 -13.70
N GLU A 209 -4.29 -22.72 -13.72
CA GLU A 209 -5.13 -22.80 -12.52
C GLU A 209 -4.77 -23.95 -11.59
N GLY A 210 -4.58 -25.17 -12.11
CA GLY A 210 -4.23 -26.34 -11.31
C GLY A 210 -2.91 -26.16 -10.55
N VAL A 211 -1.86 -25.68 -11.25
CA VAL A 211 -0.56 -25.41 -10.64
C VAL A 211 -0.65 -24.30 -9.61
N SER A 212 -1.42 -23.25 -9.89
CA SER A 212 -1.65 -22.13 -8.96
C SER A 212 -2.29 -22.63 -7.66
N ARG A 213 -3.35 -23.43 -7.74
CA ARG A 213 -4.04 -23.99 -6.58
C ARG A 213 -3.14 -24.88 -5.73
N ASP A 214 -2.38 -25.75 -6.35
CA ASP A 214 -1.40 -26.61 -5.66
C ASP A 214 -0.33 -25.81 -4.90
N LEU A 215 0.19 -24.75 -5.52
CA LEU A 215 1.18 -23.88 -4.91
C LEU A 215 0.61 -23.09 -3.72
N PHE A 216 -0.63 -22.58 -3.82
CA PHE A 216 -1.32 -21.94 -2.70
C PHE A 216 -1.51 -22.93 -1.55
N GLN A 217 -2.00 -24.14 -1.81
CA GLN A 217 -2.20 -25.16 -0.77
C GLN A 217 -0.88 -25.54 -0.08
N LYS A 218 0.21 -25.65 -0.82
CA LYS A 218 1.55 -25.87 -0.25
C LYS A 218 2.00 -24.71 0.62
N SER A 219 1.72 -23.46 0.21
CA SER A 219 2.01 -22.27 0.99
C SER A 219 1.26 -22.24 2.32
N LEU A 220 -0.02 -22.63 2.34
CA LEU A 220 -0.85 -22.67 3.54
C LEU A 220 -0.42 -23.74 4.54
N LYS A 221 0.08 -24.89 4.07
CA LYS A 221 0.62 -25.96 4.93
C LYS A 221 1.89 -25.53 5.68
N GLY A 222 2.70 -24.65 5.09
CA GLY A 222 4.00 -24.25 5.62
C GLY A 222 3.97 -23.19 6.70
N ALA A 223 3.21 -22.16 6.52
CA ALA A 223 3.10 -21.04 7.45
C ALA A 223 1.68 -20.49 7.48
N LYS A 224 1.19 -20.09 8.66
CA LYS A 224 -0.07 -19.33 8.78
C LYS A 224 0.16 -17.90 8.22
N SER A 225 0.31 -17.79 6.91
CA SER A 225 0.53 -16.51 6.24
C SER A 225 -0.81 -15.89 5.86
N ARG A 226 -1.18 -14.79 6.51
CA ARG A 226 -2.37 -14.01 6.16
C ARG A 226 -2.43 -13.66 4.67
N PHE A 227 -1.25 -13.38 4.08
CA PHE A 227 -1.14 -13.02 2.67
C PHE A 227 -1.50 -14.20 1.74
N ALA A 228 -1.09 -15.43 2.10
CA ALA A 228 -1.43 -16.63 1.32
C ALA A 228 -2.94 -16.90 1.35
N TRP A 229 -3.57 -16.81 2.52
CA TRP A 229 -5.01 -16.96 2.68
C TRP A 229 -5.80 -15.92 1.87
N LEU A 230 -5.46 -14.65 2.00
CA LEU A 230 -6.09 -13.56 1.24
C LEU A 230 -5.90 -13.73 -0.27
N SER A 231 -4.69 -14.12 -0.70
CA SER A 231 -4.39 -14.32 -2.11
C SER A 231 -5.15 -15.49 -2.71
N LEU A 232 -5.23 -16.62 -2.01
CA LEU A 232 -5.99 -17.79 -2.46
C LEU A 232 -7.49 -17.43 -2.54
N GLY A 233 -8.06 -16.88 -1.47
CA GLY A 233 -9.48 -16.52 -1.45
C GLY A 233 -9.84 -15.53 -2.56
N THR A 234 -9.02 -14.49 -2.76
CA THR A 234 -9.22 -13.50 -3.83
C THR A 234 -9.08 -14.13 -5.22
N TRP A 235 -8.17 -15.09 -5.37
CA TRP A 235 -7.98 -15.81 -6.62
C TRP A 235 -9.18 -16.72 -6.95
N GLU A 236 -9.67 -17.50 -5.99
CA GLU A 236 -10.86 -18.34 -6.16
C GLU A 236 -12.10 -17.50 -6.53
N LEU A 237 -12.28 -16.32 -5.92
CA LEU A 237 -13.37 -15.40 -6.27
C LEU A 237 -13.29 -14.86 -7.70
N ARG A 238 -12.10 -14.76 -8.28
CA ARG A 238 -11.92 -14.13 -9.58
C ARG A 238 -11.90 -15.10 -10.74
N TRP A 239 -11.33 -16.29 -10.55
CA TRP A 239 -11.07 -17.26 -11.62
C TRP A 239 -11.44 -18.69 -11.25
N GLY A 240 -11.78 -18.95 -10.01
CA GLY A 240 -12.12 -20.25 -9.49
C GLY A 240 -13.59 -20.39 -9.13
N ASN A 241 -13.84 -20.97 -7.97
CA ASN A 241 -15.17 -21.19 -7.42
C ASN A 241 -15.47 -20.15 -6.34
N VAL A 242 -16.53 -19.35 -6.53
CA VAL A 242 -16.95 -18.27 -5.59
C VAL A 242 -17.22 -18.83 -4.19
N ASP A 243 -17.89 -20.00 -4.09
CA ASP A 243 -18.20 -20.61 -2.79
C ASP A 243 -16.94 -21.06 -2.07
N GLN A 244 -15.98 -21.63 -2.79
CA GLN A 244 -14.67 -21.99 -2.23
C GLN A 244 -13.89 -20.75 -1.82
N GLY A 245 -13.96 -19.67 -2.58
CA GLY A 245 -13.37 -18.38 -2.24
C GLY A 245 -13.96 -17.79 -0.95
N ARG A 246 -15.29 -17.86 -0.79
CA ARG A 246 -16.01 -17.46 0.44
C ARG A 246 -15.56 -18.30 1.64
N GLU A 247 -15.46 -19.61 1.48
CA GLU A 247 -15.04 -20.53 2.54
C GLU A 247 -13.59 -20.26 2.99
N VAL A 248 -12.67 -20.14 2.06
CA VAL A 248 -11.25 -19.79 2.34
C VAL A 248 -11.14 -18.46 3.10
N LEU A 249 -11.92 -17.44 2.71
CA LEU A 249 -11.88 -16.14 3.36
C LEU A 249 -12.57 -16.14 4.72
N ARG A 250 -13.60 -16.97 4.91
CA ARG A 250 -14.23 -17.21 6.21
C ARG A 250 -13.22 -17.80 7.19
N GLU A 251 -12.55 -18.90 6.81
CA GLU A 251 -11.49 -19.49 7.63
C GLU A 251 -10.36 -18.51 7.93
N ALA A 252 -9.96 -17.70 6.93
CA ALA A 252 -8.95 -16.66 7.12
C ALA A 252 -9.39 -15.63 8.17
N CYS A 253 -10.66 -15.21 8.17
CA CYS A 253 -11.22 -14.29 9.17
C CYS A 253 -11.20 -14.87 10.59
N GLU A 254 -11.40 -16.17 10.73
CA GLU A 254 -11.30 -16.87 12.02
C GLU A 254 -9.85 -16.96 12.51
N LEU A 255 -8.91 -17.24 11.60
CA LEU A 255 -7.49 -17.34 11.92
C LEU A 255 -6.83 -15.97 12.19
N PHE A 256 -7.28 -14.92 11.51
CA PHE A 256 -6.72 -13.56 11.57
C PHE A 256 -7.80 -12.52 11.88
N PRO A 257 -8.42 -12.61 13.04
CA PRO A 257 -9.58 -11.79 13.37
C PRO A 257 -9.27 -10.28 13.47
N ALA A 258 -8.02 -9.88 13.64
CA ALA A 258 -7.56 -8.50 13.72
C ALA A 258 -6.90 -8.00 12.42
N ASP A 259 -7.26 -8.59 11.28
CA ASP A 259 -6.74 -8.17 9.97
C ASP A 259 -7.83 -7.52 9.13
N ALA A 260 -7.76 -6.21 8.97
CA ALA A 260 -8.72 -5.41 8.19
C ALA A 260 -8.74 -5.82 6.70
N ALA A 261 -7.58 -6.21 6.13
CA ALA A 261 -7.51 -6.59 4.72
C ALA A 261 -8.22 -7.94 4.45
N ILE A 262 -8.17 -8.88 5.40
CA ILE A 262 -8.87 -10.15 5.29
C ILE A 262 -10.38 -9.93 5.45
N ALA A 263 -10.81 -9.14 6.45
CA ALA A 263 -12.23 -8.81 6.61
C ALA A 263 -12.78 -8.10 5.36
N GLN A 264 -12.06 -7.13 4.81
CA GLN A 264 -12.40 -6.47 3.55
C GLN A 264 -12.39 -7.45 2.37
N GLY A 265 -11.42 -8.37 2.30
CA GLY A 265 -11.36 -9.40 1.27
C GLY A 265 -12.59 -10.31 1.31
N TYR A 266 -13.04 -10.70 2.50
CA TYR A 266 -14.23 -11.51 2.69
C TYR A 266 -15.51 -10.72 2.37
N ALA A 267 -15.62 -9.45 2.76
CA ALA A 267 -16.73 -8.58 2.33
C ALA A 267 -16.83 -8.49 0.79
N ASN A 268 -15.67 -8.37 0.11
CA ASN A 268 -15.65 -8.36 -1.36
C ASN A 268 -16.17 -9.66 -2.00
N ALA A 269 -16.17 -10.77 -1.30
CA ALA A 269 -16.72 -12.03 -1.79
C ALA A 269 -18.24 -11.98 -1.97
N PHE A 270 -18.89 -11.05 -1.27
CA PHE A 270 -20.34 -10.82 -1.37
C PHE A 270 -20.68 -9.66 -2.33
N THR A 271 -19.77 -8.73 -2.58
CA THR A 271 -20.06 -7.52 -3.37
C THR A 271 -19.50 -7.54 -4.79
N LYS A 272 -18.63 -8.50 -5.15
CA LYS A 272 -17.95 -8.51 -6.45
C LYS A 272 -18.24 -9.74 -7.31
N SER A 273 -19.10 -10.62 -6.87
CA SER A 273 -19.59 -11.72 -7.69
C SER A 273 -20.61 -11.18 -8.71
N SER A 274 -20.65 -11.76 -9.91
CA SER A 274 -21.69 -11.47 -10.90
C SER A 274 -23.11 -11.85 -10.43
N GLU A 275 -23.19 -12.69 -9.40
CA GLU A 275 -24.44 -13.20 -8.81
C GLU A 275 -24.79 -12.46 -7.50
N SER A 276 -23.99 -11.45 -7.10
CA SER A 276 -24.23 -10.71 -5.86
C SER A 276 -25.55 -9.92 -5.94
N CYS A 277 -26.34 -9.99 -4.89
CA CYS A 277 -27.61 -9.31 -4.75
C CYS A 277 -27.65 -8.41 -3.51
N GLU A 278 -28.76 -7.71 -3.29
CA GLU A 278 -28.94 -6.84 -2.13
C GLU A 278 -28.79 -7.59 -0.79
N ALA A 279 -29.29 -8.83 -0.71
CA ALA A 279 -29.16 -9.66 0.48
C ALA A 279 -27.70 -9.99 0.84
N ASP A 280 -26.80 -10.07 -0.15
CA ASP A 280 -25.37 -10.24 0.09
C ASP A 280 -24.74 -9.00 0.74
N MET A 281 -25.35 -7.81 0.53
CA MET A 281 -24.86 -6.56 1.07
C MET A 281 -24.95 -6.50 2.60
N ASP A 282 -25.97 -7.11 3.21
CA ASP A 282 -26.10 -7.15 4.67
C ASP A 282 -24.92 -7.88 5.31
N HIS A 283 -24.53 -9.03 4.76
CA HIS A 283 -23.32 -9.73 5.22
C HIS A 283 -22.02 -8.93 4.96
N ALA A 284 -21.99 -8.22 3.84
CA ALA A 284 -20.82 -7.40 3.51
C ALA A 284 -20.67 -6.19 4.44
N ARG A 285 -21.79 -5.56 4.88
CA ARG A 285 -21.79 -4.42 5.81
C ARG A 285 -21.09 -4.76 7.11
N ASP A 286 -21.46 -5.86 7.76
CA ASP A 286 -20.85 -6.32 9.02
C ASP A 286 -19.34 -6.53 8.87
N LEU A 287 -18.93 -7.09 7.73
CA LEU A 287 -17.52 -7.36 7.46
C LEU A 287 -16.71 -6.08 7.13
N PHE A 288 -17.32 -5.14 6.40
CA PHE A 288 -16.69 -3.84 6.15
C PHE A 288 -16.60 -3.00 7.42
N GLU A 289 -17.66 -2.98 8.25
CA GLU A 289 -17.66 -2.32 9.55
C GLU A 289 -16.54 -2.88 10.43
N ARG A 290 -16.43 -4.20 10.53
CA ARG A 290 -15.32 -4.86 11.22
C ARG A 290 -13.95 -4.47 10.66
N ALA A 291 -13.81 -4.33 9.34
CA ALA A 291 -12.54 -3.94 8.73
C ALA A 291 -12.13 -2.52 9.14
N VAL A 292 -13.07 -1.56 9.17
CA VAL A 292 -12.77 -0.17 9.55
C VAL A 292 -12.66 0.02 11.06
N GLU A 293 -13.30 -0.82 11.88
CA GLU A 293 -13.08 -0.88 13.33
C GLU A 293 -11.64 -1.32 13.67
N VAL A 294 -11.14 -2.34 12.98
CA VAL A 294 -9.76 -2.83 13.14
C VAL A 294 -8.74 -1.78 12.68
N ASP A 295 -8.99 -1.13 11.56
CA ASP A 295 -8.12 -0.11 10.97
C ASP A 295 -8.97 1.02 10.35
N ASP A 296 -9.15 2.11 11.10
CA ASP A 296 -9.89 3.30 10.68
C ASP A 296 -9.25 4.07 9.53
N LYS A 297 -8.01 3.70 9.15
CA LYS A 297 -7.30 4.24 7.99
C LYS A 297 -7.30 3.30 6.78
N HIS A 298 -8.06 2.21 6.86
CA HIS A 298 -8.13 1.23 5.77
C HIS A 298 -9.01 1.73 4.61
N GLN A 299 -8.50 2.67 3.85
CA GLN A 299 -9.20 3.35 2.75
C GLN A 299 -9.82 2.39 1.71
N HIS A 300 -9.22 1.22 1.50
CA HIS A 300 -9.76 0.23 0.57
C HIS A 300 -11.09 -0.37 1.05
N ALA A 301 -11.29 -0.51 2.37
CA ALA A 301 -12.54 -0.98 2.93
C ALA A 301 -13.66 0.05 2.69
N TYR A 302 -13.44 1.31 3.05
CA TYR A 302 -14.41 2.39 2.78
C TYR A 302 -14.77 2.49 1.30
N HIS A 303 -13.76 2.45 0.41
CA HIS A 303 -13.99 2.52 -1.03
C HIS A 303 -14.83 1.37 -1.56
N ASN A 304 -14.52 0.12 -1.15
CA ASN A 304 -15.26 -1.06 -1.62
C ASN A 304 -16.65 -1.13 -0.99
N TRP A 305 -16.80 -0.69 0.25
CA TRP A 305 -18.10 -0.56 0.91
C TRP A 305 -18.98 0.45 0.19
N ALA A 306 -18.47 1.67 -0.08
CA ALA A 306 -19.20 2.67 -0.87
C ALA A 306 -19.64 2.15 -2.25
N MET A 307 -18.74 1.41 -2.93
CA MET A 307 -19.09 0.76 -4.20
C MET A 307 -20.19 -0.28 -4.06
N GLY A 308 -20.23 -1.04 -2.96
CA GLY A 308 -21.28 -2.01 -2.66
C GLY A 308 -22.63 -1.33 -2.40
N GLU A 309 -22.64 -0.29 -1.56
CA GLU A 309 -23.86 0.49 -1.28
C GLU A 309 -24.44 1.10 -2.56
N TRP A 310 -23.57 1.70 -3.40
CA TRP A 310 -24.02 2.25 -4.66
C TRP A 310 -24.55 1.20 -5.63
N LEU A 311 -23.76 0.15 -5.93
CA LEU A 311 -24.03 -0.75 -7.04
C LEU A 311 -25.07 -1.84 -6.70
N LEU A 312 -25.12 -2.32 -5.44
CA LEU A 312 -25.98 -3.41 -5.01
C LEU A 312 -27.18 -2.93 -4.20
N ALA A 313 -26.94 -2.18 -3.13
CA ALA A 313 -28.00 -1.66 -2.27
C ALA A 313 -28.73 -0.44 -2.86
N LYS A 314 -28.15 0.21 -3.88
CA LYS A 314 -28.68 1.45 -4.49
C LYS A 314 -28.81 2.61 -3.51
N ASP A 315 -28.07 2.57 -2.41
CA ASP A 315 -28.03 3.61 -1.39
C ASP A 315 -26.91 4.61 -1.72
N VAL A 316 -27.27 5.61 -2.54
CA VAL A 316 -26.33 6.63 -3.04
C VAL A 316 -25.85 7.54 -1.89
N ASP A 317 -26.73 7.87 -0.95
CA ASP A 317 -26.38 8.77 0.17
C ASP A 317 -25.38 8.11 1.11
N ARG A 318 -25.60 6.85 1.43
CA ARG A 318 -24.64 6.08 2.22
C ARG A 318 -23.31 5.90 1.50
N ALA A 319 -23.32 5.71 0.19
CA ALA A 319 -22.11 5.63 -0.60
C ALA A 319 -21.30 6.95 -0.56
N ARG A 320 -21.96 8.11 -0.63
CA ARG A 320 -21.34 9.45 -0.48
C ARG A 320 -20.63 9.59 0.86
N GLU A 321 -21.33 9.28 1.97
CA GLU A 321 -20.75 9.32 3.31
C GLU A 321 -19.47 8.47 3.41
N LEU A 322 -19.51 7.24 2.91
CA LEU A 322 -18.40 6.30 2.94
C LEU A 322 -17.22 6.77 2.08
N PHE A 323 -17.47 7.36 0.90
CA PHE A 323 -16.41 7.97 0.11
C PHE A 323 -15.73 9.13 0.85
N GLN A 324 -16.51 10.00 1.50
CA GLN A 324 -15.98 11.11 2.31
C GLN A 324 -15.12 10.58 3.46
N GLN A 325 -15.62 9.61 4.23
CA GLN A 325 -14.88 9.00 5.35
C GLN A 325 -13.58 8.36 4.87
N GLY A 326 -13.63 7.60 3.77
CA GLY A 326 -12.47 6.95 3.16
C GLY A 326 -11.43 7.95 2.66
N ILE A 327 -11.82 9.07 2.07
CA ILE A 327 -10.93 10.13 1.64
C ILE A 327 -10.27 10.80 2.87
N TRP A 328 -11.04 11.14 3.91
CA TRP A 328 -10.49 11.76 5.11
C TRP A 328 -9.57 10.85 5.93
N SER A 329 -9.72 9.54 5.84
CA SER A 329 -8.81 8.60 6.50
C SER A 329 -7.37 8.66 5.96
N GLY A 330 -7.18 9.19 4.74
CA GLY A 330 -5.87 9.46 4.14
C GLY A 330 -5.94 10.37 2.91
N PRO A 331 -6.19 11.67 3.11
CA PRO A 331 -6.67 12.60 2.07
C PRO A 331 -5.68 12.90 0.94
N THR A 332 -4.41 12.50 1.07
CA THR A 332 -3.38 12.68 0.03
C THR A 332 -2.84 11.37 -0.52
N SER A 333 -3.53 10.28 -0.25
CA SER A 333 -3.11 8.94 -0.69
C SER A 333 -3.48 8.68 -2.17
N ALA A 334 -2.83 7.69 -2.74
CA ALA A 334 -3.19 7.19 -4.05
C ALA A 334 -4.59 6.54 -4.06
N GLN A 335 -5.06 6.05 -2.91
CA GLN A 335 -6.39 5.47 -2.78
C GLN A 335 -7.47 6.55 -2.70
N ALA A 336 -7.19 7.70 -2.07
CA ALA A 336 -8.10 8.84 -2.10
C ALA A 336 -8.39 9.28 -3.55
N ALA A 337 -7.36 9.33 -4.42
CA ALA A 337 -7.59 9.63 -5.84
C ALA A 337 -8.55 8.64 -6.51
N LYS A 338 -8.47 7.35 -6.16
CA LYS A 338 -9.38 6.33 -6.67
C LYS A 338 -10.80 6.54 -6.14
N SER A 339 -10.96 6.87 -4.85
CA SER A 339 -12.26 7.13 -4.24
C SER A 339 -12.91 8.37 -4.84
N PHE A 340 -12.17 9.47 -5.04
CA PHE A 340 -12.66 10.65 -5.76
C PHE A 340 -13.14 10.31 -7.18
N SER A 341 -12.35 9.52 -7.94
CA SER A 341 -12.73 9.15 -9.31
C SER A 341 -13.97 8.25 -9.35
N SER A 342 -14.14 7.33 -8.40
CA SER A 342 -15.34 6.48 -8.35
C SER A 342 -16.56 7.26 -7.89
N TRP A 343 -16.41 8.17 -6.94
CA TRP A 343 -17.46 9.07 -6.52
C TRP A 343 -17.89 10.01 -7.65
N ALA A 344 -16.92 10.61 -8.38
CA ALA A 344 -17.20 11.43 -9.54
C ALA A 344 -18.04 10.70 -10.60
N HIS A 345 -17.68 9.45 -10.88
CA HIS A 345 -18.44 8.60 -11.80
C HIS A 345 -19.86 8.32 -11.29
N MET A 346 -20.03 8.04 -10.01
CA MET A 346 -21.35 7.84 -9.39
C MET A 346 -22.25 9.08 -9.58
N GLU A 347 -21.75 10.29 -9.27
CA GLU A 347 -22.52 11.54 -9.43
C GLU A 347 -22.89 11.83 -10.88
N ALA A 348 -22.00 11.49 -11.83
CA ALA A 348 -22.30 11.64 -13.24
C ALA A 348 -23.39 10.68 -13.74
N VAL A 349 -23.43 9.46 -13.20
CA VAL A 349 -24.39 8.40 -13.62
C VAL A 349 -25.74 8.58 -12.96
N GLU A 350 -25.79 8.72 -11.62
CA GLU A 350 -27.04 8.69 -10.85
C GLU A 350 -27.78 10.03 -10.93
N ASP A 351 -27.15 11.10 -10.51
CA ASP A 351 -27.82 12.41 -10.40
C ASP A 351 -27.57 13.31 -11.60
N ARG A 352 -26.73 12.88 -12.56
CA ARG A 352 -26.25 13.68 -13.70
C ARG A 352 -25.64 15.01 -13.24
N ASN A 353 -25.07 15.02 -12.05
CA ASN A 353 -24.42 16.17 -11.47
C ASN A 353 -22.99 16.32 -12.02
N ILE A 354 -22.91 16.83 -13.26
CA ILE A 354 -21.65 16.93 -13.98
C ILE A 354 -20.69 17.92 -13.32
N GLU A 355 -21.19 18.97 -12.69
CA GLU A 355 -20.36 20.00 -12.04
C GLU A 355 -19.65 19.40 -10.80
N LEU A 356 -20.38 18.67 -9.96
CA LEU A 356 -19.79 17.96 -8.84
C LEU A 356 -18.81 16.88 -9.33
N SER A 357 -19.17 16.12 -10.34
CA SER A 357 -18.30 15.11 -10.97
C SER A 357 -16.98 15.72 -11.43
N ARG A 358 -17.00 16.86 -12.13
CA ARG A 358 -15.81 17.61 -12.56
C ARG A 358 -14.91 18.01 -11.39
N SER A 359 -15.52 18.56 -10.33
CA SER A 359 -14.81 18.96 -9.13
C SER A 359 -14.10 17.80 -8.45
N LEU A 360 -14.77 16.63 -8.35
CA LEU A 360 -14.21 15.41 -7.77
C LEU A 360 -13.09 14.83 -8.67
N TYR A 361 -13.25 14.81 -9.99
CA TYR A 361 -12.20 14.39 -10.91
C TYR A 361 -10.97 15.31 -10.84
N SER A 362 -11.18 16.62 -10.71
CA SER A 362 -10.08 17.59 -10.51
C SER A 362 -9.29 17.28 -9.23
N CYS A 363 -9.98 16.98 -8.10
CA CYS A 363 -9.33 16.54 -6.85
C CYS A 363 -8.53 15.24 -7.05
N ALA A 364 -9.09 14.27 -7.77
CA ALA A 364 -8.39 13.02 -8.08
C ALA A 364 -7.14 13.25 -8.93
N ALA A 365 -7.23 14.12 -9.93
CA ALA A 365 -6.14 14.43 -10.84
C ALA A 365 -5.01 15.21 -10.16
N ARG A 366 -5.31 16.09 -9.20
CA ARG A 366 -4.29 16.74 -8.36
C ARG A 366 -3.48 15.75 -7.55
N LEU A 367 -4.07 14.63 -7.13
CA LEU A 367 -3.37 13.55 -6.42
C LEU A 367 -2.56 12.65 -7.36
N LYS A 368 -3.07 12.43 -8.57
CA LYS A 368 -2.44 11.57 -9.59
C LYS A 368 -2.48 12.21 -10.99
N PRO A 369 -1.73 13.29 -11.23
CA PRO A 369 -1.81 14.06 -12.46
C PRO A 369 -1.43 13.26 -13.72
N ARG A 370 -0.59 12.24 -13.60
CA ARG A 370 -0.16 11.40 -14.73
C ARG A 370 -0.92 10.08 -14.85
N SER A 371 -2.08 9.94 -14.22
CA SER A 371 -2.91 8.75 -14.33
C SER A 371 -3.79 8.78 -15.56
N THR A 372 -3.30 8.25 -16.68
CA THR A 372 -4.05 8.17 -17.94
C THR A 372 -5.40 7.48 -17.78
N LYS A 373 -5.46 6.42 -16.95
CA LYS A 373 -6.73 5.75 -16.65
C LYS A 373 -7.76 6.67 -15.99
N LEU A 374 -7.33 7.53 -15.07
CA LEU A 374 -8.21 8.50 -14.41
C LEU A 374 -8.73 9.52 -15.42
N ILE A 375 -7.84 10.09 -16.25
CA ILE A 375 -8.18 11.09 -17.26
C ILE A 375 -9.12 10.50 -18.32
N LEU A 376 -8.89 9.27 -18.76
CA LEU A 376 -9.77 8.57 -19.71
C LEU A 376 -11.15 8.23 -19.11
N ASN A 377 -11.23 7.89 -17.83
CA ASN A 377 -12.52 7.71 -17.17
C ASN A 377 -13.30 9.02 -17.13
N TRP A 378 -12.63 10.12 -16.77
CA TRP A 378 -13.25 11.46 -16.82
C TRP A 378 -13.72 11.81 -18.24
N ALA A 379 -12.89 11.62 -19.26
CA ALA A 379 -13.27 11.86 -20.65
C ALA A 379 -14.49 11.03 -21.07
N LYS A 380 -14.59 9.78 -20.61
CA LYS A 380 -15.73 8.92 -20.86
C LYS A 380 -17.03 9.47 -20.27
N ASP A 381 -16.99 9.96 -19.04
CA ASP A 381 -18.15 10.53 -18.37
C ASP A 381 -18.56 11.87 -18.99
N GLU A 382 -17.59 12.73 -19.37
CA GLU A 382 -17.86 13.95 -20.13
C GLU A 382 -18.52 13.64 -21.49
N ARG A 383 -18.09 12.59 -22.18
CA ARG A 383 -18.68 12.18 -23.46
C ARG A 383 -20.10 11.65 -23.30
N ALA A 384 -20.38 10.96 -22.21
CA ALA A 384 -21.69 10.34 -21.95
C ALA A 384 -22.72 11.32 -21.40
N TYR A 385 -22.30 12.22 -20.50
CA TYR A 385 -23.20 13.01 -19.67
C TYR A 385 -22.90 14.52 -19.70
N GLY A 386 -21.71 14.94 -20.15
CA GLY A 386 -21.23 16.31 -20.11
C GLY A 386 -20.93 16.91 -21.49
N ASP A 387 -19.70 17.41 -21.66
CA ASP A 387 -19.24 18.14 -22.84
C ASP A 387 -18.26 17.32 -23.69
N SER A 388 -18.63 17.08 -24.94
CA SER A 388 -17.81 16.33 -25.90
C SER A 388 -16.51 17.06 -26.30
N VAL A 389 -16.46 18.39 -26.26
CA VAL A 389 -15.24 19.16 -26.53
C VAL A 389 -14.23 18.89 -25.42
N ARG A 390 -14.67 18.98 -24.15
CA ARG A 390 -13.84 18.68 -22.99
C ARG A 390 -13.39 17.22 -22.99
N ALA A 391 -14.26 16.28 -23.38
CA ALA A 391 -13.88 14.89 -23.52
C ALA A 391 -12.71 14.70 -24.48
N ASN A 392 -12.72 15.37 -25.64
CA ASN A 392 -11.65 15.32 -26.62
C ASN A 392 -10.34 15.93 -26.10
N GLU A 393 -10.40 17.02 -25.33
CA GLU A 393 -9.23 17.64 -24.68
C GLU A 393 -8.59 16.71 -23.66
N LEU A 394 -9.41 16.06 -22.82
CA LEU A 394 -8.93 15.05 -21.85
C LEU A 394 -8.29 13.84 -22.52
N GLU A 395 -8.87 13.36 -23.64
CA GLU A 395 -8.28 12.25 -24.42
C GLU A 395 -6.95 12.68 -25.06
N ARG A 396 -6.86 13.91 -25.59
CA ARG A 396 -5.60 14.48 -26.11
C ARG A 396 -4.53 14.53 -25.01
N LEU A 397 -4.89 15.00 -23.81
CA LEU A 397 -3.98 15.04 -22.65
C LEU A 397 -3.52 13.62 -22.24
N ALA A 398 -4.43 12.65 -22.19
CA ALA A 398 -4.09 11.27 -21.90
C ALA A 398 -3.13 10.68 -22.96
N GLY A 399 -3.37 10.99 -24.24
CA GLY A 399 -2.49 10.62 -25.36
C GLY A 399 -1.10 11.23 -25.24
N ALA A 400 -0.99 12.50 -24.88
CA ALA A 400 0.29 13.18 -24.66
C ALA A 400 1.09 12.52 -23.52
N ILE A 401 0.43 12.16 -22.42
CA ILE A 401 1.07 11.47 -21.28
C ILE A 401 1.54 10.05 -21.68
N LEU A 402 0.78 9.34 -22.53
CA LEU A 402 1.15 8.00 -23.01
C LEU A 402 2.31 8.03 -24.02
N ALA A 403 2.40 9.08 -24.85
CA ALA A 403 3.43 9.23 -25.86
C ALA A 403 4.81 9.60 -25.26
N GLU A 404 4.88 9.98 -23.99
CA GLU A 404 6.15 10.28 -23.33
C GLU A 404 6.99 9.01 -23.10
N PRO A 405 8.28 9.01 -23.48
CA PRO A 405 9.16 7.90 -23.16
C PRO A 405 9.31 7.74 -21.66
N ARG A 406 9.19 6.50 -21.17
CA ARG A 406 9.32 6.16 -19.73
C ARG A 406 10.72 6.43 -19.15
N GLN A 407 11.70 6.77 -19.99
CA GLN A 407 13.08 7.09 -19.63
C GLN A 407 13.46 8.42 -20.27
N GLY A 408 13.59 9.46 -19.46
CA GLY A 408 14.04 10.77 -19.90
C GLY A 408 13.26 11.91 -19.26
N VAL A 409 13.78 13.12 -19.38
CA VAL A 409 13.11 14.35 -18.89
C VAL A 409 11.76 14.46 -19.57
N SER A 410 10.69 14.33 -18.79
CA SER A 410 9.31 14.49 -19.26
C SER A 410 9.15 15.89 -19.87
N LYS A 411 8.52 15.98 -21.05
CA LYS A 411 8.17 17.26 -21.68
C LYS A 411 7.08 18.00 -20.91
N LEU A 412 6.22 17.26 -20.17
CA LEU A 412 5.19 17.83 -19.31
C LEU A 412 5.53 17.52 -17.84
N SER A 413 5.77 18.54 -17.04
CA SER A 413 5.92 18.37 -15.59
C SER A 413 4.58 18.01 -14.94
N PRO A 414 4.56 17.33 -13.77
CA PRO A 414 3.32 17.10 -13.04
C PRO A 414 2.55 18.40 -12.72
N SER A 415 3.25 19.53 -12.57
CA SER A 415 2.66 20.85 -12.35
C SER A 415 1.99 21.41 -13.60
N GLU A 416 2.55 21.20 -14.80
CA GLU A 416 1.96 21.61 -16.06
C GLU A 416 0.70 20.80 -16.37
N VAL A 417 0.74 19.47 -16.17
CA VAL A 417 -0.45 18.62 -16.29
C VAL A 417 -1.53 19.05 -15.29
N ALA A 418 -1.16 19.37 -14.05
CA ALA A 418 -2.11 19.86 -13.05
C ALA A 418 -2.70 21.22 -13.43
N ALA A 419 -1.90 22.14 -14.00
CA ALA A 419 -2.37 23.44 -14.47
C ALA A 419 -3.33 23.30 -15.67
N GLU A 420 -3.05 22.39 -16.62
CA GLU A 420 -3.94 22.08 -17.73
C GLU A 420 -5.27 21.49 -17.24
N ILE A 421 -5.24 20.59 -16.26
CA ILE A 421 -6.44 20.05 -15.60
C ILE A 421 -7.21 21.15 -14.86
N ASP A 422 -6.52 22.04 -14.14
CA ASP A 422 -7.17 23.15 -13.44
C ASP A 422 -7.81 24.16 -14.42
N SER A 423 -7.24 24.34 -15.62
CA SER A 423 -7.83 25.16 -16.70
C SER A 423 -9.10 24.53 -17.31
N LEU A 424 -9.20 23.19 -17.26
CA LEU A 424 -10.39 22.46 -17.70
C LEU A 424 -11.49 22.40 -16.63
N SER A 425 -11.15 22.68 -15.36
CA SER A 425 -12.09 22.80 -14.26
C SER A 425 -12.63 24.24 -14.23
N ILE A 426 -13.80 24.45 -14.82
CA ILE A 426 -14.48 25.76 -14.86
C ILE A 426 -14.93 26.13 -13.43
N GLU A 427 -14.97 27.46 -13.14
CA GLU A 427 -15.67 28.03 -11.99
C GLU A 427 -17.11 27.51 -11.95
N THR A 428 -17.41 26.73 -10.92
CA THR A 428 -18.70 26.07 -10.75
C THR A 428 -19.77 27.08 -10.41
N ALA A 429 -20.75 27.26 -11.26
CA ALA A 429 -22.04 27.79 -10.84
C ALA A 429 -22.68 26.78 -9.88
N LEU A 430 -22.99 27.22 -8.68
CA LEU A 430 -23.56 26.41 -7.61
C LEU A 430 -24.98 25.96 -8.02
N ALA A 431 -25.17 24.66 -8.20
CA ALA A 431 -26.50 24.07 -8.29
C ALA A 431 -27.04 23.84 -6.86
N GLU A 432 -28.30 24.13 -6.66
CA GLU A 432 -28.98 23.87 -5.37
C GLU A 432 -28.87 22.39 -4.97
N GLY A 433 -28.61 22.11 -3.70
CA GLY A 433 -28.47 20.75 -3.15
C GLY A 433 -27.06 20.18 -3.11
N VAL A 434 -26.03 20.92 -3.54
CA VAL A 434 -24.63 20.48 -3.60
C VAL A 434 -23.74 21.16 -2.55
N GLU A 435 -24.30 22.09 -1.76
CA GLU A 435 -23.55 22.95 -0.83
C GLU A 435 -22.68 22.17 0.15
N GLU A 436 -23.18 21.08 0.72
CA GLU A 436 -22.44 20.23 1.66
C GLU A 436 -21.20 19.59 1.02
N PHE A 437 -21.32 19.14 -0.22
CA PHE A 437 -20.21 18.51 -0.95
C PHE A 437 -19.19 19.53 -1.45
N ILE A 438 -19.63 20.75 -1.74
CA ILE A 438 -18.74 21.86 -2.06
C ILE A 438 -17.91 22.24 -0.85
N GLU A 439 -18.52 22.38 0.34
CA GLU A 439 -17.80 22.61 1.60
C GLU A 439 -16.76 21.50 1.86
N PHE A 440 -17.11 20.24 1.62
CA PHE A 440 -16.16 19.14 1.71
C PHE A 440 -14.97 19.30 0.75
N ILE A 441 -15.23 19.64 -0.51
CA ILE A 441 -14.20 19.84 -1.54
C ILE A 441 -13.32 21.05 -1.20
N GLU A 442 -13.91 22.17 -0.77
CA GLU A 442 -13.18 23.36 -0.34
C GLU A 442 -12.28 23.07 0.86
N LYS A 443 -12.81 22.38 1.88
CA LYS A 443 -12.07 21.94 3.06
C LYS A 443 -10.92 21.03 2.69
N TRP A 444 -11.15 20.09 1.76
CA TRP A 444 -10.10 19.20 1.25
C TRP A 444 -9.04 19.99 0.46
N ASN A 445 -9.43 20.92 -0.43
CA ASN A 445 -8.52 21.75 -1.21
C ASN A 445 -7.65 22.63 -0.29
N LYS A 446 -8.25 23.21 0.77
CA LYS A 446 -7.52 23.98 1.79
C LYS A 446 -6.47 23.13 2.50
N TYR A 447 -6.86 21.94 2.93
CA TYR A 447 -5.95 20.97 3.55
C TYR A 447 -4.81 20.57 2.59
N TYR A 448 -5.13 20.24 1.34
CA TYR A 448 -4.15 19.85 0.33
C TYR A 448 -3.14 20.97 0.02
N LYS A 449 -3.62 22.20 -0.15
CA LYS A 449 -2.76 23.39 -0.37
C LYS A 449 -1.83 23.64 0.83
N GLN A 450 -2.34 23.55 2.06
CA GLN A 450 -1.55 23.74 3.27
C GLN A 450 -0.45 22.67 3.37
N ARG A 451 -0.76 21.42 3.11
CA ARG A 451 0.21 20.33 3.15
C ARG A 451 1.31 20.46 2.09
N ARG A 452 0.98 20.92 0.88
CA ARG A 452 2.00 21.23 -0.14
C ARG A 452 2.94 22.36 0.28
N ARG A 453 2.43 23.41 0.91
CA ARG A 453 3.25 24.51 1.44
C ARG A 453 4.21 24.01 2.53
N THR A 454 3.74 23.19 3.47
CA THR A 454 4.58 22.60 4.52
C THR A 454 5.64 21.66 3.95
N ALA A 455 5.32 20.87 2.94
CA ALA A 455 6.29 20.00 2.27
C ALA A 455 7.37 20.81 1.52
N ALA A 456 7.00 21.92 0.85
CA ALA A 456 7.94 22.81 0.18
C ALA A 456 8.85 23.57 1.17
N ALA A 457 8.31 23.98 2.32
CA ALA A 457 9.10 24.64 3.37
C ALA A 457 10.11 23.72 4.07
N ASN A 458 9.85 22.41 4.10
CA ASN A 458 10.75 21.40 4.66
C ASN A 458 11.83 20.91 3.66
N THR A 459 11.78 21.38 2.41
CA THR A 459 12.76 21.06 1.34
C THR A 459 13.75 22.19 1.07
N LEU A 460 13.57 23.34 1.70
CA LEU A 460 14.52 24.46 1.79
C LEU A 460 15.29 24.39 3.12
#